data_0d406b1fb6fdc52609b317ff1606d333
#
_entry.id   0d406b1fb6fdc52609b317ff1606d333
#
_cell.length_a   1.000
_cell.length_b   1.000
_cell.length_c   1.000
_cell.angle_alpha   90.00
_cell.angle_beta   90.00
_cell.angle_gamma   90.00
#
_symmetry.space_group_name_H-M   'P 1'
#
loop_
_entity.id
_entity.type
_entity.pdbx_description
1 polymer ?
#
loop_
_entity_poly.entity_id
_entity_poly.type
_entity_poly.pdbx_seq_one_letter_code
_entity_poly.pdbx_strand_id
1 'polypeptide(L)'
;MTGCAHNPGRMRTSESAPTPKTSAERWHIDAGDAATATLVIPADARRERRFEIACAVTVAVPAAAAEPWLQVSVLANGIQQWRRRAPAHNPGAWDGLDYRFARSVPGGQALRITVAVAGQGVRRRSLVIEADEV
;
A
#
# COMPACT_ATOMS: atom_id res chain seq x y z
N MET A 1 11.13 -34.89 -26.95
CA MET A 1 10.48 -34.89 -27.02
C MET A 1 10.13 -34.87 -27.12
N THR A 2 10.20 -34.24 -26.63
CA THR A 2 9.71 -34.07 -26.61
C THR A 2 9.65 -34.14 -26.43
N GLY A 3 9.98 -33.79 -26.19
CA GLY A 3 9.55 -33.88 -25.82
C GLY A 3 9.85 -33.93 -25.67
N CYS A 4 9.71 -34.00 -25.59
CA CYS A 4 9.49 -33.91 -25.48
C CYS A 4 9.79 -33.82 -25.34
N ALA A 5 10.00 -33.64 -25.24
CA ALA A 5 9.72 -33.59 -25.05
C ALA A 5 9.99 -33.52 -24.95
N HIS A 6 9.89 -33.34 -24.40
CA HIS A 6 9.76 -33.24 -24.35
C HIS A 6 9.89 -33.09 -24.06
N ASN A 7 10.25 -33.29 -23.87
CA ASN A 7 9.80 -33.22 -23.65
C ASN A 7 9.80 -33.20 -23.47
N PRO A 8 10.00 -32.98 -23.23
CA PRO A 8 9.54 -33.07 -22.83
C PRO A 8 9.47 -33.05 -22.52
N GLY A 9 9.91 -32.80 -22.22
CA GLY A 9 9.20 -32.75 -21.48
C GLY A 9 9.43 -32.54 -21.14
N ARG A 10 9.45 -32.55 -20.89
CA ARG A 10 9.02 -32.36 -20.56
C ARG A 10 8.72 -32.16 -20.28
N MET A 11 9.09 -31.99 -19.91
CA MET A 11 8.29 -31.86 -19.60
C MET A 11 7.93 -31.70 -19.34
N ARG A 12 8.24 -31.60 -18.78
CA ARG A 12 7.40 -31.58 -18.58
C ARG A 12 6.84 -31.34 -18.27
N THR A 13 7.37 -31.30 -17.81
CA THR A 13 6.44 -31.16 -17.56
C THR A 13 6.06 -30.90 -17.28
N SER A 14 6.38 -30.90 -16.87
CA SER A 14 5.65 -30.61 -16.66
C SER A 14 5.45 -30.20 -16.47
N GLU A 15 5.68 -30.06 -16.25
CA GLU A 15 5.27 -29.56 -16.08
C GLU A 15 4.85 -28.92 -15.76
N SER A 16 5.04 -28.96 -15.48
CA SER A 16 4.62 -28.18 -15.02
C SER A 16 4.24 -27.39 -14.62
N ALA A 17 4.31 -27.34 -14.46
CA ALA A 17 3.92 -26.46 -14.15
C ALA A 17 3.53 -25.81 -13.64
N PRO A 18 3.71 -25.63 -13.45
CA PRO A 18 3.38 -24.96 -12.81
C PRO A 18 2.87 -24.33 -12.23
N THR A 19 2.91 -24.34 -11.76
CA THR A 19 2.48 -23.66 -11.17
C THR A 19 2.44 -22.76 -11.16
N PRO A 20 1.99 -22.88 -11.52
CA PRO A 20 2.24 -21.69 -11.30
C PRO A 20 2.16 -21.28 -10.03
N LYS A 21 2.98 -21.33 -9.81
CA LYS A 21 3.01 -20.78 -8.72
C LYS A 21 2.57 -19.47 -8.76
N THR A 22 1.81 -19.20 -8.02
CA THR A 22 1.30 -17.86 -7.90
C THR A 22 2.40 -16.96 -7.42
N SER A 23 2.69 -15.93 -8.18
CA SER A 23 3.57 -14.88 -7.71
C SER A 23 2.89 -14.10 -6.62
N ALA A 24 3.64 -13.62 -5.65
CA ALA A 24 3.13 -12.73 -4.61
C ALA A 24 2.62 -11.45 -5.27
N GLU A 25 1.46 -11.01 -4.82
CA GLU A 25 0.84 -9.80 -5.35
C GLU A 25 1.49 -8.56 -4.75
N ARG A 26 1.60 -7.53 -5.56
CA ARG A 26 2.08 -6.22 -5.12
C ARG A 26 1.18 -5.16 -5.69
N TRP A 27 0.71 -4.29 -4.84
CA TRP A 27 -0.22 -3.23 -5.21
C TRP A 27 0.34 -1.91 -4.71
N HIS A 28 0.17 -0.85 -5.49
CA HIS A 28 0.82 0.41 -5.20
C HIS A 28 0.02 1.55 -5.80
N ILE A 29 -0.08 2.64 -5.07
CA ILE A 29 -0.59 3.90 -5.59
C ILE A 29 0.26 5.04 -5.06
N ASP A 30 0.62 5.96 -5.94
CA ASP A 30 1.27 7.22 -5.60
C ASP A 30 0.31 8.32 -6.01
N ALA A 31 -0.26 8.98 -5.03
CA ALA A 31 -1.26 10.02 -5.24
C ALA A 31 -0.67 11.43 -5.26
N GLY A 32 0.66 11.56 -5.18
CA GLY A 32 1.32 12.86 -5.21
C GLY A 32 0.87 13.73 -4.05
N ASP A 33 0.41 14.94 -4.34
CA ASP A 33 0.01 15.91 -3.32
C ASP A 33 -1.49 15.85 -2.98
N ALA A 34 -2.17 14.78 -3.33
CA ALA A 34 -3.58 14.62 -3.02
C ALA A 34 -3.81 14.52 -1.52
N ALA A 35 -4.97 14.96 -1.07
CA ALA A 35 -5.33 14.88 0.35
C ALA A 35 -5.88 13.51 0.72
N THR A 36 -6.29 12.71 -0.25
CA THR A 36 -6.87 11.39 -0.01
C THR A 36 -6.45 10.45 -1.12
N ALA A 37 -6.15 9.22 -0.75
CA ALA A 37 -5.86 8.16 -1.72
C ALA A 37 -6.51 6.87 -1.28
N THR A 38 -6.89 6.06 -2.25
CA THR A 38 -7.49 4.75 -2.00
C THR A 38 -6.81 3.72 -2.87
N LEU A 39 -6.29 2.68 -2.25
CA LEU A 39 -5.75 1.51 -2.93
C LEU A 39 -6.76 0.38 -2.78
N VAL A 40 -7.21 -0.20 -3.90
CA VAL A 40 -8.15 -1.30 -3.90
C VAL A 40 -7.43 -2.55 -4.36
N ILE A 41 -7.42 -3.56 -3.50
CA ILE A 41 -6.93 -4.89 -3.82
C ILE A 41 -8.15 -5.73 -4.14
N PRO A 42 -8.32 -6.17 -5.40
CA PRO A 42 -9.52 -6.92 -5.78
C PRO A 42 -9.63 -8.24 -5.04
N ALA A 43 -10.84 -8.73 -4.92
CA ALA A 43 -11.10 -10.03 -4.34
C ALA A 43 -10.48 -11.13 -5.19
N ASP A 44 -9.97 -12.17 -4.51
CA ASP A 44 -9.61 -13.44 -5.14
C ASP A 44 -10.55 -14.50 -4.56
N ALA A 45 -11.37 -15.09 -5.42
CA ALA A 45 -12.41 -16.00 -4.97
C ALA A 45 -11.84 -17.33 -4.45
N ARG A 46 -10.57 -17.62 -4.72
CA ARG A 46 -10.01 -18.96 -4.53
C ARG A 46 -9.08 -19.08 -3.35
N ARG A 47 -8.54 -17.96 -2.83
CA ARG A 47 -7.54 -18.08 -1.80
C ARG A 47 -7.59 -16.92 -0.83
N GLU A 48 -7.18 -17.21 0.38
CA GLU A 48 -6.89 -16.20 1.38
C GLU A 48 -5.50 -15.64 1.13
N ARG A 49 -5.32 -14.35 1.39
CA ARG A 49 -4.05 -13.67 1.21
C ARG A 49 -3.74 -12.87 2.46
N ARG A 50 -2.46 -12.61 2.67
CA ARG A 50 -2.03 -11.74 3.75
C ARG A 50 -1.11 -10.68 3.16
N PHE A 51 -1.36 -9.44 3.50
CA PHE A 51 -0.59 -8.30 2.99
C PHE A 51 0.08 -7.56 4.11
N GLU A 52 1.30 -7.09 3.84
CA GLU A 52 1.92 -6.03 4.61
C GLU A 52 1.66 -4.73 3.88
N ILE A 53 1.10 -3.75 4.59
CA ILE A 53 0.64 -2.50 4.01
C ILE A 53 1.47 -1.37 4.61
N ALA A 54 1.98 -0.50 3.74
CA ALA A 54 2.75 0.67 4.14
C ALA A 54 2.08 1.91 3.56
N CYS A 55 1.81 2.88 4.42
CA CYS A 55 1.25 4.18 4.04
C CYS A 55 2.27 5.23 4.44
N ALA A 56 2.67 6.08 3.49
CA ALA A 56 3.67 7.10 3.74
C ALA A 56 3.20 8.44 3.21
N VAL A 57 3.28 9.46 4.05
CA VAL A 57 2.89 10.83 3.73
C VAL A 57 4.08 11.73 3.98
N THR A 58 4.40 12.59 3.01
CA THR A 58 5.46 13.59 3.13
C THR A 58 4.87 14.96 2.86
N VAL A 59 5.27 15.93 3.66
CA VAL A 59 4.87 17.32 3.52
C VAL A 59 6.09 18.21 3.51
N ALA A 60 5.96 19.38 2.89
CA ALA A 60 6.92 20.46 3.03
C ALA A 60 6.41 21.44 4.09
N VAL A 61 7.30 21.97 4.92
CA VAL A 61 6.96 22.87 5.98
C VAL A 61 7.56 24.24 5.64
N PRO A 62 6.75 25.23 5.21
CA PRO A 62 7.29 26.56 4.92
C PRO A 62 7.98 27.17 6.15
N ALA A 63 9.06 27.90 5.93
CA ALA A 63 9.86 28.44 7.02
C ALA A 63 9.06 29.39 7.91
N ALA A 64 8.05 30.08 7.34
CA ALA A 64 7.23 31.03 8.06
C ALA A 64 5.97 30.44 8.67
N ALA A 65 5.82 29.10 8.63
CA ALA A 65 4.62 28.47 9.15
C ALA A 65 4.53 28.65 10.68
N ALA A 66 3.34 29.00 11.16
CA ALA A 66 3.08 29.14 12.59
C ALA A 66 2.40 27.86 13.05
N GLU A 67 3.01 27.20 14.03
CA GLU A 67 2.47 26.00 14.68
C GLU A 67 1.95 24.98 13.66
N PRO A 68 2.77 24.57 12.69
CA PRO A 68 2.31 23.63 11.67
C PRO A 68 2.08 22.26 12.28
N TRP A 69 1.07 21.57 11.75
CA TRP A 69 0.80 20.20 12.17
C TRP A 69 0.32 19.37 10.98
N LEU A 70 0.43 18.06 11.14
CA LEU A 70 0.07 17.06 10.14
C LEU A 70 -0.78 15.99 10.82
N GLN A 71 -1.85 15.57 10.16
CA GLN A 71 -2.67 14.46 10.61
C GLN A 71 -2.90 13.47 9.49
N VAL A 72 -2.73 12.20 9.80
CA VAL A 72 -2.93 11.11 8.84
C VAL A 72 -3.90 10.12 9.45
N SER A 73 -4.88 9.69 8.67
CA SER A 73 -5.84 8.66 9.05
C SER A 73 -5.78 7.53 8.03
N VAL A 74 -5.80 6.30 8.51
CA VAL A 74 -5.76 5.10 7.65
C VAL A 74 -6.97 4.25 7.96
N LEU A 75 -7.76 3.93 6.93
CA LEU A 75 -8.94 3.09 7.02
C LEU A 75 -8.75 1.85 6.17
N ALA A 76 -9.25 0.73 6.68
CA ALA A 76 -9.31 -0.53 5.92
C ALA A 76 -10.77 -0.94 5.83
N ASN A 77 -11.28 -1.06 4.61
CA ASN A 77 -12.70 -1.35 4.34
C ASN A 77 -13.65 -0.43 5.13
N GLY A 78 -13.28 0.85 5.19
CA GLY A 78 -14.10 1.86 5.87
C GLY A 78 -13.93 1.93 7.38
N ILE A 79 -13.11 1.07 7.97
CA ILE A 79 -12.91 1.04 9.43
C ILE A 79 -11.53 1.62 9.73
N GLN A 80 -11.51 2.61 10.63
CA GLN A 80 -10.26 3.26 10.98
C GLN A 80 -9.31 2.28 11.65
N GLN A 81 -8.09 2.17 11.09
CA GLN A 81 -7.01 1.35 11.62
C GLN A 81 -6.08 2.18 12.50
N TRP A 82 -5.85 3.44 12.10
CA TRP A 82 -4.86 4.27 12.75
C TRP A 82 -5.13 5.73 12.41
N ARG A 83 -4.82 6.59 13.35
CA ARG A 83 -4.91 8.03 13.16
C ARG A 83 -3.90 8.69 14.06
N ARG A 84 -3.17 9.66 13.51
CA ARG A 84 -2.20 10.41 14.29
C ARG A 84 -2.15 11.85 13.83
N ARG A 85 -2.16 12.77 14.78
CA ARG A 85 -1.83 14.17 14.56
C ARG A 85 -0.52 14.45 15.25
N ALA A 86 0.39 15.12 14.57
CA ALA A 86 1.70 15.45 15.12
C ALA A 86 2.07 16.87 14.69
N PRO A 87 2.78 17.60 15.54
CA PRO A 87 3.39 18.87 15.11
C PRO A 87 4.40 18.59 14.02
N ALA A 88 4.54 19.53 13.08
CA ALA A 88 5.58 19.46 12.08
C ALA A 88 6.75 20.29 12.57
N HIS A 89 7.91 19.65 12.74
CA HIS A 89 9.02 20.24 13.47
C HIS A 89 10.17 20.76 12.60
N ASN A 90 10.08 20.63 11.29
CA ASN A 90 11.19 20.97 10.39
C ASN A 90 10.85 22.16 9.51
N PRO A 91 10.71 23.39 10.06
CA PRO A 91 10.40 24.57 9.23
C PRO A 91 11.47 24.75 8.15
N GLY A 92 11.02 24.99 6.92
CA GLY A 92 11.91 25.12 5.77
C GLY A 92 12.40 23.82 5.19
N ALA A 93 11.90 22.68 5.70
CA ALA A 93 12.35 21.35 5.25
C ALA A 93 11.14 20.44 5.05
N TRP A 94 11.36 19.15 5.19
CA TRP A 94 10.36 18.11 5.00
C TRP A 94 10.00 17.47 6.32
N ASP A 95 8.78 17.01 6.42
CA ASP A 95 8.34 16.17 7.52
C ASP A 95 7.39 15.11 6.99
N GLY A 96 7.09 14.11 7.79
CA GLY A 96 6.22 13.03 7.34
C GLY A 96 5.75 12.13 8.44
N LEU A 97 4.75 11.34 8.10
CA LEU A 97 4.25 10.27 8.93
C LEU A 97 4.10 9.03 8.05
N ASP A 98 4.43 7.89 8.62
CA ASP A 98 4.18 6.63 7.96
C ASP A 98 3.60 5.63 8.94
N TYR A 99 2.90 4.65 8.40
CA TYR A 99 2.23 3.63 9.18
C TYR A 99 2.26 2.32 8.42
N ARG A 100 2.60 1.24 9.13
CA ARG A 100 2.65 -0.10 8.57
C ARG A 100 1.78 -1.03 9.38
N PHE A 101 1.07 -1.92 8.70
CA PHE A 101 0.28 -2.93 9.36
C PHE A 101 0.13 -4.13 8.43
N ALA A 102 -0.27 -5.26 9.01
CA ALA A 102 -0.54 -6.47 8.24
C ALA A 102 -2.02 -6.78 8.29
N ARG A 103 -2.55 -7.33 7.21
CA ARG A 103 -3.97 -7.65 7.12
C ARG A 103 -4.17 -8.93 6.33
N SER A 104 -4.95 -9.85 6.89
CA SER A 104 -5.41 -11.03 6.17
C SER A 104 -6.66 -10.68 5.39
N VAL A 105 -6.76 -11.17 4.17
CA VAL A 105 -7.88 -10.91 3.27
C VAL A 105 -8.48 -12.27 2.90
N PRO A 106 -9.64 -12.60 3.44
CA PRO A 106 -10.29 -13.88 3.12
C PRO A 106 -10.61 -14.00 1.63
N GLY A 107 -10.72 -15.23 1.16
CA GLY A 107 -11.15 -15.47 -0.20
C GLY A 107 -12.50 -14.83 -0.47
N GLY A 108 -12.65 -14.25 -1.65
CA GLY A 108 -13.89 -13.60 -2.05
C GLY A 108 -14.06 -12.18 -1.53
N GLN A 109 -13.11 -11.65 -0.76
CA GLN A 109 -13.20 -10.29 -0.24
C GLN A 109 -12.15 -9.40 -0.88
N ALA A 110 -12.52 -8.16 -1.14
CA ALA A 110 -11.60 -7.11 -1.54
C ALA A 110 -11.08 -6.39 -0.31
N LEU A 111 -9.92 -5.74 -0.44
CA LEU A 111 -9.39 -4.88 0.59
C LEU A 111 -9.24 -3.47 0.02
N ARG A 112 -9.84 -2.51 0.71
CA ARG A 112 -9.72 -1.10 0.34
C ARG A 112 -9.00 -0.35 1.44
N ILE A 113 -7.86 0.21 1.11
CA ILE A 113 -7.09 1.03 2.04
C ILE A 113 -7.27 2.49 1.64
N THR A 114 -7.76 3.30 2.56
CA THR A 114 -7.95 4.73 2.33
C THR A 114 -7.08 5.49 3.31
N VAL A 115 -6.32 6.46 2.78
CA VAL A 115 -5.49 7.35 3.60
C VAL A 115 -5.97 8.76 3.37
N ALA A 116 -6.23 9.47 4.45
CA ALA A 116 -6.63 10.88 4.42
C ALA A 116 -5.60 11.71 5.17
N VAL A 117 -5.23 12.84 4.58
CA VAL A 117 -4.20 13.73 5.09
C VAL A 117 -4.82 15.09 5.35
N ALA A 118 -4.65 15.59 6.57
CA ALA A 118 -5.04 16.93 6.94
C ALA A 118 -3.83 17.64 7.54
N GLY A 119 -3.86 18.96 7.55
CA GLY A 119 -2.74 19.71 8.11
C GLY A 119 -3.00 21.19 8.11
N GLN A 120 -2.15 21.92 8.83
CA GLN A 120 -2.13 23.36 8.88
C GLN A 120 -0.68 23.81 8.78
N GLY A 121 -0.41 24.80 7.93
CA GLY A 121 0.94 25.30 7.80
C GLY A 121 1.88 24.32 7.11
N VAL A 122 1.36 23.35 6.39
CA VAL A 122 2.16 22.36 5.65
C VAL A 122 1.64 22.26 4.22
N ARG A 123 2.51 21.82 3.32
CA ARG A 123 2.14 21.58 1.93
C ARG A 123 2.35 20.10 1.63
N ARG A 124 1.29 19.42 1.22
CA ARG A 124 1.37 18.00 0.87
C ARG A 124 2.30 17.81 -0.32
N ARG A 125 3.16 16.78 -0.25
CA ARG A 125 4.12 16.48 -1.31
C ARG A 125 3.94 15.10 -1.86
N SER A 126 3.77 14.09 -1.00
CA SER A 126 3.57 12.74 -1.48
C SER A 126 2.64 11.98 -0.55
N LEU A 127 1.90 11.05 -1.14
CA LEU A 127 1.01 10.14 -0.43
C LEU A 127 1.08 8.82 -1.20
N VAL A 128 1.67 7.82 -0.56
CA VAL A 128 1.94 6.52 -1.19
C VAL A 128 1.35 5.42 -0.34
N ILE A 129 0.65 4.49 -0.98
CA ILE A 129 0.13 3.30 -0.32
C ILE A 129 0.68 2.10 -1.08
N GLU A 130 1.30 1.18 -0.36
CA GLU A 130 1.85 -0.06 -0.92
C GLU A 130 1.32 -1.24 -0.14
N ALA A 131 1.06 -2.33 -0.83
CA ALA A 131 0.64 -3.57 -0.21
C ALA A 131 1.39 -4.71 -0.89
N ASP A 132 2.14 -5.45 -0.10
CA ASP A 132 2.92 -6.59 -0.57
C ASP A 132 2.37 -7.85 0.07
N GLU A 133 2.05 -8.82 -0.75
CA GLU A 133 1.61 -10.11 -0.25
C GLU A 133 2.78 -10.85 0.39
N VAL A 134 2.54 -11.41 1.55
CA VAL A 134 3.55 -12.15 2.31
C VAL A 134 3.16 -13.61 2.53
#